data_fbf76dac1dd4ba732c6753e72b314dd4
#
_entry.id   fbf76dac1dd4ba732c6753e72b314dd4
#
_cell.length_a   1.000
_cell.length_b   1.000
_cell.length_c   1.000
_cell.angle_alpha   90.00
_cell.angle_beta   90.00
_cell.angle_gamma   90.00
#
_symmetry.space_group_name_H-M   'P 1'
#
loop_
_entity.id
_entity.type
_entity.pdbx_description
1 polymer ?
#
loop_
_entity_poly.entity_id
_entity_poly.type
_entity_poly.pdbx_seq_one_letter_code
_entity_poly.pdbx_strand_id
1 'polypeptide(L)'
;MKILAIRLKNLTSIEGAVEVDFAMEPLNSAGIFAISGATGAGKSTLLDALCLALYDKAPRFANSVESINLADVGDNQINQSDVRNLLRRGTTDGYAEVDFLGVDGHRYRSRWSVRRTRNKESGSLQPQTMDVKELDTGKEFQGTKKELLAQLTELVGLTYEQFTRTVLLAQNDFSTFLKSKGAAKAELLEKL
;
A
#
# COMPACT_ATOMS: atom_id res chain seq x y z
N MET A 1 0.77 -10.52 12.36
CA MET A 1 1.54 -9.43 11.74
C MET A 1 1.39 -8.13 12.53
N LYS A 2 2.43 -7.28 12.63
CA LYS A 2 2.39 -5.93 13.22
C LYS A 2 3.12 -4.96 12.27
N ILE A 3 2.52 -3.85 11.90
CA ILE A 3 3.19 -2.79 11.13
C ILE A 3 4.13 -2.02 12.08
N LEU A 4 5.38 -1.83 11.66
CA LEU A 4 6.41 -1.14 12.43
C LEU A 4 6.66 0.27 11.90
N ALA A 5 6.68 0.44 10.57
CA ALA A 5 6.81 1.76 9.95
C ALA A 5 6.18 1.77 8.56
N ILE A 6 5.71 2.95 8.14
CA ILE A 6 5.28 3.23 6.76
C ILE A 6 6.09 4.42 6.26
N ARG A 7 6.69 4.27 5.08
CA ARG A 7 7.41 5.35 4.37
C ARG A 7 6.85 5.46 2.98
N LEU A 8 6.71 6.67 2.49
CA LEU A 8 6.27 6.92 1.12
C LEU A 8 6.88 8.20 0.58
N LYS A 9 6.99 8.27 -0.74
CA LYS A 9 7.50 9.44 -1.46
C LYS A 9 6.68 9.69 -2.70
N ASN A 10 6.28 10.93 -2.91
CA ASN A 10 5.63 11.41 -4.13
C ASN A 10 4.44 10.55 -4.56
N LEU A 11 3.55 10.26 -3.65
CA LEU A 11 2.30 9.53 -3.95
C LEU A 11 1.10 10.44 -3.77
N THR A 12 0.29 10.54 -4.79
CA THR A 12 -0.97 11.32 -4.86
C THR A 12 -0.81 12.77 -4.36
N SER A 13 -1.39 13.14 -3.20
CA SER A 13 -1.29 14.48 -2.62
C SER A 13 0.00 14.70 -1.83
N ILE A 14 0.74 13.65 -1.49
CA ILE A 14 1.96 13.74 -0.69
C ILE A 14 3.14 14.03 -1.60
N GLU A 15 3.82 15.15 -1.33
CA GLU A 15 5.04 15.58 -1.99
C GLU A 15 6.25 15.32 -1.08
N GLY A 16 7.35 14.87 -1.70
CA GLY A 16 8.54 14.50 -0.92
C GLY A 16 8.37 13.20 -0.14
N ALA A 17 9.31 12.92 0.74
CA ALA A 17 9.33 11.73 1.59
C ALA A 17 8.62 12.00 2.92
N VAL A 18 7.79 11.06 3.33
CA VAL A 18 7.09 11.05 4.62
C VAL A 18 7.33 9.70 5.28
N GLU A 19 7.53 9.71 6.59
CA GLU A 19 7.67 8.52 7.42
C GLU A 19 6.73 8.58 8.62
N VAL A 20 6.11 7.44 8.93
CA VAL A 20 5.38 7.21 10.18
C VAL A 20 5.98 5.97 10.82
N ASP A 21 6.67 6.14 11.95
CA ASP A 21 7.29 5.06 12.71
C ASP A 21 6.41 4.71 13.91
N PHE A 22 5.81 3.52 13.89
CA PHE A 22 4.95 3.02 14.96
C PHE A 22 5.73 2.33 16.09
N ALA A 23 7.03 2.11 15.90
CA ALA A 23 7.91 1.56 16.94
C ALA A 23 8.46 2.65 17.87
N MET A 24 8.30 3.92 17.51
CA MET A 24 8.72 5.06 18.33
C MET A 24 7.57 5.63 19.18
N GLU A 25 7.93 6.22 20.32
CA GLU A 25 6.98 6.98 21.15
C GLU A 25 6.53 8.27 20.45
N PRO A 26 5.26 8.70 20.61
CA PRO A 26 4.24 8.11 21.47
C PRO A 26 3.42 6.95 20.84
N LEU A 27 3.65 6.59 19.57
CA LEU A 27 2.84 5.62 18.85
C LEU A 27 3.03 4.19 19.36
N ASN A 28 4.24 3.85 19.83
CA ASN A 28 4.54 2.51 20.31
C ASN A 28 3.75 2.13 21.58
N SER A 29 3.53 3.08 22.47
CA SER A 29 2.76 2.88 23.71
C SER A 29 1.26 3.19 23.53
N ALA A 30 0.87 3.85 22.44
CA ALA A 30 -0.52 4.15 22.16
C ALA A 30 -1.26 2.90 21.71
N GLY A 31 -2.24 2.42 22.48
CA GLY A 31 -3.10 1.31 22.05
C GLY A 31 -4.00 1.68 20.88
N ILE A 32 -4.41 2.95 20.79
CA ILE A 32 -5.24 3.52 19.72
C ILE A 32 -4.70 4.90 19.39
N PHE A 33 -4.61 5.21 18.09
CA PHE A 33 -4.27 6.54 17.58
C PHE A 33 -5.17 6.93 16.41
N ALA A 34 -5.31 8.21 16.16
CA ALA A 34 -6.11 8.73 15.07
C ALA A 34 -5.24 9.47 14.05
N ILE A 35 -5.47 9.21 12.75
CA ILE A 35 -4.90 9.96 11.64
C ILE A 35 -5.92 11.03 11.24
N SER A 36 -5.68 12.28 11.59
CA SER A 36 -6.55 13.42 11.30
C SER A 36 -5.93 14.40 10.32
N GLY A 37 -6.74 15.22 9.69
CA GLY A 37 -6.30 16.24 8.74
C GLY A 37 -7.41 16.63 7.77
N ALA A 38 -7.22 17.73 7.04
CA ALA A 38 -8.14 18.22 6.03
C ALA A 38 -8.38 17.19 4.90
N THR A 39 -9.46 17.35 4.16
CA THR A 39 -9.69 16.57 2.92
C THR A 39 -8.53 16.83 1.94
N GLY A 40 -7.99 15.79 1.35
CA GLY A 40 -6.82 15.88 0.45
C GLY A 40 -5.46 15.84 1.14
N ALA A 41 -5.39 15.88 2.48
CA ALA A 41 -4.11 15.86 3.24
C ALA A 41 -3.30 14.55 3.13
N GLY A 42 -3.79 13.53 2.43
CA GLY A 42 -3.04 12.29 2.21
C GLY A 42 -3.35 11.16 3.19
N LYS A 43 -4.40 11.28 4.04
CA LYS A 43 -4.78 10.20 4.99
C LYS A 43 -4.98 8.85 4.28
N SER A 44 -5.79 8.82 3.22
CA SER A 44 -6.01 7.61 2.42
C SER A 44 -4.76 7.17 1.65
N THR A 45 -3.85 8.09 1.36
CA THR A 45 -2.59 7.76 0.68
C THR A 45 -1.67 6.91 1.55
N LEU A 46 -1.72 7.07 2.87
CA LEU A 46 -1.00 6.17 3.80
C LEU A 46 -1.53 4.73 3.70
N LEU A 47 -2.85 4.56 3.58
CA LEU A 47 -3.47 3.24 3.41
C LEU A 47 -3.14 2.64 2.03
N ASP A 48 -3.16 3.46 0.98
CA ASP A 48 -2.72 3.02 -0.35
C ASP A 48 -1.25 2.61 -0.34
N ALA A 49 -0.36 3.38 0.32
CA ALA A 49 1.06 3.06 0.42
C ALA A 49 1.28 1.71 1.13
N LEU A 50 0.55 1.44 2.20
CA LEU A 50 0.57 0.16 2.89
C LEU A 50 0.20 -1.00 1.95
N CYS A 51 -0.89 -0.85 1.20
CA CYS A 51 -1.35 -1.88 0.27
C CYS A 51 -0.43 -2.01 -0.96
N LEU A 52 0.14 -0.92 -1.48
CA LEU A 52 1.13 -0.96 -2.55
C LEU A 52 2.35 -1.77 -2.13
N ALA A 53 2.92 -1.46 -0.97
CA ALA A 53 4.13 -2.11 -0.48
C ALA A 53 3.92 -3.62 -0.20
N LEU A 54 2.75 -4.03 0.27
CA LEU A 54 2.49 -5.41 0.64
C LEU A 54 1.88 -6.26 -0.50
N TYR A 55 1.11 -5.65 -1.43
CA TYR A 55 0.27 -6.38 -2.38
C TYR A 55 0.32 -5.87 -3.82
N ASP A 56 1.07 -4.79 -4.13
CA ASP A 56 1.02 -4.11 -5.44
C ASP A 56 -0.41 -3.74 -5.86
N LYS A 57 -1.25 -3.37 -4.89
CA LYS A 57 -2.66 -2.99 -5.08
C LYS A 57 -2.97 -1.72 -4.27
N ALA A 58 -4.04 -1.01 -4.63
CA ALA A 58 -4.49 0.14 -3.87
C ALA A 58 -6.01 0.07 -3.63
N PRO A 59 -6.48 0.29 -2.39
CA PRO A 59 -7.90 0.22 -2.05
C PRO A 59 -8.78 1.15 -2.87
N ARG A 60 -8.28 2.33 -3.26
CA ARG A 60 -9.04 3.29 -4.08
C ARG A 60 -9.42 2.77 -5.46
N PHE A 61 -8.76 1.74 -5.97
CA PHE A 61 -9.04 1.13 -7.27
C PHE A 61 -9.89 -0.15 -7.16
N ALA A 62 -10.20 -0.61 -5.95
CA ALA A 62 -10.92 -1.88 -5.73
C ALA A 62 -12.32 -1.93 -6.41
N ASN A 63 -12.98 -0.76 -6.53
CA ASN A 63 -14.32 -0.65 -7.10
C ASN A 63 -14.33 0.00 -8.49
N SER A 64 -13.20 0.06 -9.19
CA SER A 64 -13.12 0.58 -10.56
C SER A 64 -13.81 -0.38 -11.52
N VAL A 65 -15.02 -0.06 -11.94
CA VAL A 65 -15.86 -0.94 -12.79
C VAL A 65 -15.54 -0.75 -14.28
N GLU A 66 -14.94 0.37 -14.67
CA GLU A 66 -14.68 0.70 -16.08
C GLU A 66 -13.19 0.92 -16.36
N SER A 67 -12.73 0.39 -17.48
CA SER A 67 -11.38 0.55 -18.00
C SER A 67 -11.24 1.90 -18.70
N ILE A 68 -11.12 2.98 -17.95
CA ILE A 68 -10.90 4.32 -18.51
C ILE A 68 -9.39 4.56 -18.62
N ASN A 69 -8.95 5.02 -19.80
CA ASN A 69 -7.58 5.46 -19.98
C ASN A 69 -7.47 6.96 -19.69
N LEU A 70 -6.52 7.31 -18.84
CA LEU A 70 -6.18 8.68 -18.49
C LEU A 70 -4.96 9.12 -19.29
N ALA A 71 -4.94 10.39 -19.69
CA ALA A 71 -3.74 10.97 -20.26
C ALA A 71 -2.60 10.99 -19.24
N ASP A 72 -1.45 10.49 -19.65
CA ASP A 72 -0.18 10.66 -18.95
C ASP A 72 0.64 11.75 -19.67
N VAL A 73 1.94 11.65 -19.69
CA VAL A 73 2.82 12.64 -20.34
C VAL A 73 2.91 12.40 -21.84
N GLY A 74 2.79 13.47 -22.63
CA GLY A 74 2.73 13.41 -24.09
C GLY A 74 1.49 12.66 -24.56
N ASP A 75 1.64 11.80 -25.56
CA ASP A 75 0.56 10.96 -26.10
C ASP A 75 0.33 9.66 -25.34
N ASN A 76 1.04 9.44 -24.23
CA ASN A 76 0.90 8.24 -23.45
C ASN A 76 -0.41 8.22 -22.67
N GLN A 77 -1.00 7.04 -22.56
CA GLN A 77 -2.18 6.79 -21.76
C GLN A 77 -1.90 5.69 -20.75
N ILE A 78 -2.56 5.76 -19.62
CA ILE A 78 -2.49 4.76 -18.56
C ILE A 78 -3.90 4.44 -18.07
N ASN A 79 -4.17 3.17 -17.81
CA ASN A 79 -5.46 2.77 -17.27
C ASN A 79 -5.71 3.44 -15.90
N GLN A 80 -6.92 3.93 -15.67
CA GLN A 80 -7.29 4.60 -14.42
C GLN A 80 -7.02 3.75 -13.17
N SER A 81 -7.19 2.43 -13.26
CA SER A 81 -6.96 1.49 -12.15
C SER A 81 -5.51 1.03 -12.00
N ASP A 82 -4.61 1.47 -12.89
CA ASP A 82 -3.19 1.13 -12.79
C ASP A 82 -2.56 1.81 -11.57
N VAL A 83 -1.95 1.01 -10.70
CA VAL A 83 -1.35 1.49 -9.45
C VAL A 83 -0.26 2.55 -9.65
N ARG A 84 0.37 2.58 -10.84
CA ARG A 84 1.37 3.61 -11.18
C ARG A 84 0.78 5.01 -11.29
N ASN A 85 -0.55 5.14 -11.45
CA ASN A 85 -1.26 6.42 -11.38
C ASN A 85 -1.17 7.09 -10.01
N LEU A 86 -0.75 6.36 -8.98
CA LEU A 86 -0.51 6.92 -7.66
C LEU A 86 0.76 7.77 -7.58
N LEU A 87 1.67 7.66 -8.56
CA LEU A 87 2.78 8.59 -8.67
C LEU A 87 2.26 10.02 -8.83
N ARG A 88 2.71 10.90 -7.95
CA ARG A 88 2.35 12.32 -7.98
C ARG A 88 2.72 12.93 -9.34
N ARG A 89 1.80 13.66 -9.95
CA ARG A 89 2.06 14.41 -11.20
C ARG A 89 3.15 15.45 -10.97
N GLY A 90 4.01 15.65 -11.98
CA GLY A 90 5.16 16.56 -11.87
C GLY A 90 6.35 15.97 -11.09
N THR A 91 6.35 14.67 -10.79
CA THR A 91 7.49 14.00 -10.14
C THR A 91 8.06 12.90 -11.02
N THR A 92 9.31 12.56 -10.77
CA THR A 92 10.09 11.60 -11.58
C THR A 92 10.06 10.19 -11.03
N ASP A 93 9.89 10.06 -9.70
CA ASP A 93 9.89 8.80 -8.97
C ASP A 93 9.04 8.88 -7.71
N GLY A 94 8.60 7.73 -7.26
CA GLY A 94 7.88 7.57 -6.01
C GLY A 94 7.98 6.15 -5.47
N TYR A 95 7.73 6.00 -4.19
CA TYR A 95 7.74 4.69 -3.55
C TYR A 95 6.75 4.61 -2.37
N ALA A 96 6.40 3.39 -2.04
CA ALA A 96 5.77 2.99 -0.79
C ALA A 96 6.62 1.90 -0.14
N GLU A 97 6.91 2.03 1.15
CA GLU A 97 7.75 1.11 1.89
C GLU A 97 7.14 0.83 3.25
N VAL A 98 7.15 -0.42 3.68
CA VAL A 98 6.58 -0.85 4.95
C VAL A 98 7.55 -1.78 5.66
N ASP A 99 7.83 -1.46 6.93
CA ASP A 99 8.48 -2.37 7.87
C ASP A 99 7.40 -3.07 8.68
N PHE A 100 7.48 -4.38 8.79
CA PHE A 100 6.50 -5.18 9.53
C PHE A 100 7.12 -6.39 10.22
N LEU A 101 6.49 -6.83 11.30
CA LEU A 101 6.75 -8.11 11.94
C LEU A 101 5.89 -9.17 11.25
N GLY A 102 6.53 -10.17 10.65
CA GLY A 102 5.87 -11.30 10.00
C GLY A 102 5.15 -12.21 11.00
N VAL A 103 4.36 -13.16 10.48
CA VAL A 103 3.70 -14.19 11.32
C VAL A 103 4.69 -15.15 11.95
N ASP A 104 5.89 -15.26 11.39
CA ASP A 104 7.03 -16.05 11.89
C ASP A 104 7.86 -15.33 12.98
N GLY A 105 7.53 -14.07 13.29
CA GLY A 105 8.19 -13.28 14.31
C GLY A 105 9.46 -12.54 13.86
N HIS A 106 9.82 -12.60 12.59
CA HIS A 106 10.94 -11.83 12.00
C HIS A 106 10.50 -10.49 11.44
N ARG A 107 11.44 -9.54 11.36
CA ARG A 107 11.18 -8.19 10.82
C ARG A 107 11.52 -8.13 9.34
N TYR A 108 10.60 -7.60 8.56
CA TYR A 108 10.72 -7.49 7.11
C TYR A 108 10.52 -6.05 6.65
N ARG A 109 11.12 -5.72 5.53
CA ARG A 109 10.86 -4.51 4.76
C ARG A 109 10.39 -4.91 3.38
N SER A 110 9.26 -4.37 2.96
CA SER A 110 8.79 -4.45 1.59
C SER A 110 8.72 -3.05 1.00
N ARG A 111 9.21 -2.90 -0.23
CA ARG A 111 9.23 -1.63 -0.96
C ARG A 111 8.66 -1.81 -2.36
N TRP A 112 7.66 -1.06 -2.68
CA TRP A 112 7.12 -0.82 -4.01
C TRP A 112 7.69 0.48 -4.55
N SER A 113 8.15 0.50 -5.82
CA SER A 113 8.73 1.69 -6.42
C SER A 113 8.28 1.87 -7.86
N VAL A 114 8.12 3.11 -8.29
CA VAL A 114 7.82 3.49 -9.66
C VAL A 114 8.65 4.69 -10.05
N ARG A 115 9.05 4.76 -11.32
CA ARG A 115 9.80 5.90 -11.86
C ARG A 115 9.42 6.20 -13.30
N ARG A 116 9.77 7.41 -13.75
CA ARG A 116 9.68 7.81 -15.14
C ARG A 116 11.00 7.57 -15.86
N THR A 117 10.91 7.37 -17.17
CA THR A 117 12.08 7.16 -18.04
C THR A 117 13.08 8.29 -17.86
N ARG A 118 14.37 7.93 -17.68
CA ARG A 118 15.51 8.84 -17.51
C ARG A 118 15.36 9.81 -16.33
N ASN A 119 14.50 9.50 -15.35
CA ASN A 119 14.14 10.37 -14.23
C ASN A 119 13.72 11.78 -14.69
N LYS A 120 12.94 11.87 -15.77
CA LYS A 120 12.39 13.13 -16.29
C LYS A 120 10.89 13.16 -16.09
N GLU A 121 10.34 14.30 -15.69
CA GLU A 121 8.90 14.50 -15.54
C GLU A 121 8.14 14.22 -16.85
N SER A 122 8.75 14.54 -17.99
CA SER A 122 8.25 14.25 -19.34
C SER A 122 8.46 12.79 -19.78
N GLY A 123 9.09 11.95 -18.97
CA GLY A 123 9.33 10.56 -19.29
C GLY A 123 8.09 9.69 -19.07
N SER A 124 7.92 8.64 -19.88
CA SER A 124 6.86 7.64 -19.68
C SER A 124 7.08 6.84 -18.39
N LEU A 125 5.98 6.44 -17.74
CA LEU A 125 6.01 5.58 -16.56
C LEU A 125 6.64 4.22 -16.90
N GLN A 126 7.60 3.82 -16.10
CA GLN A 126 8.22 2.50 -16.18
C GLN A 126 7.41 1.47 -15.37
N PRO A 127 7.57 0.16 -15.64
CA PRO A 127 7.03 -0.86 -14.77
C PRO A 127 7.49 -0.64 -13.32
N GLN A 128 6.57 -0.85 -12.38
CA GLN A 128 6.87 -0.79 -10.96
C GLN A 128 7.72 -1.99 -10.52
N THR A 129 8.56 -1.79 -9.53
CA THR A 129 9.40 -2.82 -8.91
C THR A 129 8.97 -3.11 -7.48
N MET A 130 9.27 -4.32 -7.02
CA MET A 130 9.08 -4.76 -5.65
C MET A 130 10.40 -5.29 -5.13
N ASP A 131 10.76 -4.87 -3.91
CA ASP A 131 11.94 -5.34 -3.19
C ASP A 131 11.50 -5.80 -1.80
N VAL A 132 11.98 -6.97 -1.36
CA VAL A 132 11.66 -7.53 -0.04
C VAL A 132 12.97 -7.91 0.65
N LYS A 133 13.09 -7.52 1.92
CA LYS A 133 14.28 -7.77 2.73
C LYS A 133 13.89 -8.17 4.14
N GLU A 134 14.55 -9.18 4.68
CA GLU A 134 14.53 -9.48 6.12
C GLU A 134 15.49 -8.53 6.82
N LEU A 135 15.01 -7.79 7.81
CA LEU A 135 15.79 -6.76 8.49
C LEU A 135 16.75 -7.35 9.55
N ASP A 136 16.42 -8.51 10.10
CA ASP A 136 17.20 -9.13 11.16
C ASP A 136 18.50 -9.75 10.63
N THR A 137 18.47 -10.34 9.45
CA THR A 137 19.64 -10.97 8.81
C THR A 137 20.24 -10.16 7.65
N GLY A 138 19.49 -9.19 7.14
CA GLY A 138 19.84 -8.44 5.94
C GLY A 138 19.64 -9.22 4.64
N LYS A 139 19.00 -10.41 4.68
CA LYS A 139 18.72 -11.24 3.51
C LYS A 139 17.71 -10.55 2.59
N GLU A 140 18.07 -10.42 1.32
CA GLU A 140 17.17 -9.95 0.28
C GLU A 140 16.48 -11.14 -0.41
N PHE A 141 15.18 -11.00 -0.65
CA PHE A 141 14.40 -12.00 -1.36
C PHE A 141 14.58 -11.78 -2.86
N GLN A 142 14.86 -12.86 -3.58
CA GLN A 142 15.08 -12.84 -5.03
C GLN A 142 13.91 -13.51 -5.73
N GLY A 143 13.58 -13.04 -6.93
CA GLY A 143 12.54 -13.64 -7.75
C GLY A 143 11.80 -12.62 -8.62
N THR A 144 10.84 -13.11 -9.36
CA THR A 144 9.90 -12.28 -10.11
C THR A 144 8.95 -11.56 -9.14
N LYS A 145 8.35 -10.46 -9.58
CA LYS A 145 7.35 -9.74 -8.79
C LYS A 145 6.23 -10.66 -8.28
N LYS A 146 5.80 -11.64 -9.09
CA LYS A 146 4.76 -12.60 -8.69
C LYS A 146 5.21 -13.49 -7.53
N GLU A 147 6.45 -13.97 -7.57
CA GLU A 147 7.03 -14.79 -6.51
C GLU A 147 7.22 -13.98 -5.22
N LEU A 148 7.71 -12.74 -5.32
CA LEU A 148 7.85 -11.84 -4.17
C LEU A 148 6.50 -11.54 -3.50
N LEU A 149 5.44 -11.31 -4.28
CA LEU A 149 4.09 -11.09 -3.75
C LEU A 149 3.51 -12.33 -3.08
N ALA A 150 3.79 -13.53 -3.61
CA ALA A 150 3.39 -14.78 -2.97
C ALA A 150 4.09 -14.96 -1.60
N GLN A 151 5.41 -14.75 -1.56
CA GLN A 151 6.19 -14.79 -0.32
C GLN A 151 5.72 -13.74 0.69
N LEU A 152 5.45 -12.50 0.26
CA LEU A 152 4.89 -11.47 1.12
C LEU A 152 3.53 -11.89 1.72
N THR A 153 2.67 -12.51 0.92
CA THR A 153 1.37 -13.00 1.41
C THR A 153 1.53 -14.05 2.52
N GLU A 154 2.53 -14.93 2.40
CA GLU A 154 2.86 -15.92 3.44
C GLU A 154 3.44 -15.24 4.69
N LEU A 155 4.37 -14.30 4.54
CA LEU A 155 4.98 -13.56 5.66
C LEU A 155 3.97 -12.68 6.41
N VAL A 156 3.03 -12.08 5.69
CA VAL A 156 1.93 -11.26 6.25
C VAL A 156 0.86 -12.17 6.88
N GLY A 157 0.64 -13.36 6.34
CA GLY A 157 -0.38 -14.32 6.77
C GLY A 157 -1.79 -13.98 6.34
N LEU A 158 -1.98 -12.97 5.47
CA LEU A 158 -3.28 -12.50 4.97
C LEU A 158 -3.20 -12.21 3.48
N THR A 159 -4.21 -12.62 2.73
CA THR A 159 -4.39 -12.16 1.35
C THR A 159 -4.81 -10.69 1.33
N TYR A 160 -4.70 -10.02 0.18
CA TYR A 160 -5.16 -8.64 0.02
C TYR A 160 -6.63 -8.46 0.42
N GLU A 161 -7.49 -9.37 0.00
CA GLU A 161 -8.93 -9.34 0.29
C GLU A 161 -9.21 -9.51 1.79
N GLN A 162 -8.49 -10.41 2.46
CA GLN A 162 -8.57 -10.56 3.92
C GLN A 162 -8.05 -9.31 4.62
N PHE A 163 -6.88 -8.82 4.23
CA PHE A 163 -6.25 -7.64 4.82
C PHE A 163 -7.16 -6.40 4.72
N THR A 164 -7.72 -6.12 3.55
CA THR A 164 -8.61 -4.96 3.36
C THR A 164 -9.93 -5.07 4.11
N ARG A 165 -10.43 -6.27 4.37
CA ARG A 165 -11.68 -6.50 5.11
C ARG A 165 -11.49 -6.52 6.63
N THR A 166 -10.33 -6.95 7.12
CA THR A 166 -10.08 -7.17 8.56
C THR A 166 -9.22 -6.08 9.18
N VAL A 167 -8.17 -5.64 8.47
CA VAL A 167 -7.20 -4.65 8.96
C VAL A 167 -7.52 -3.25 8.46
N LEU A 168 -7.95 -3.13 7.20
CA LEU A 168 -8.35 -1.87 6.60
C LEU A 168 -9.86 -1.87 6.40
N LEU A 169 -10.61 -1.29 7.31
CA LEU A 169 -11.99 -0.91 7.04
C LEU A 169 -11.95 0.33 6.12
N ALA A 170 -11.81 0.08 4.80
CA ALA A 170 -11.77 1.13 3.81
C ALA A 170 -13.03 2.00 3.85
N GLN A 171 -12.92 3.25 3.44
CA GLN A 171 -14.02 4.21 3.42
C GLN A 171 -15.22 3.61 2.64
N ASN A 172 -16.36 3.45 3.30
CA ASN A 172 -17.60 2.77 2.90
C ASN A 172 -17.72 1.26 3.22
N ASP A 173 -16.64 0.50 3.44
CA ASP A 173 -16.75 -0.91 3.78
C ASP A 173 -17.31 -1.12 5.19
N PHE A 174 -17.02 -0.19 6.13
CA PHE A 174 -17.62 -0.23 7.46
C PHE A 174 -19.14 -0.06 7.43
N SER A 175 -19.67 0.81 6.58
CA SER A 175 -21.12 0.96 6.42
C SER A 175 -21.75 -0.28 5.78
N THR A 176 -21.04 -0.93 4.87
CA THR A 176 -21.46 -2.18 4.24
C THR A 176 -21.39 -3.34 5.23
N PHE A 177 -20.36 -3.41 6.06
CA PHE A 177 -20.25 -4.36 7.17
C PHE A 177 -21.39 -4.18 8.19
N LEU A 178 -21.69 -2.95 8.60
CA LEU A 178 -22.79 -2.69 9.53
C LEU A 178 -24.16 -3.06 8.96
N LYS A 179 -24.35 -2.90 7.64
CA LYS A 179 -25.59 -3.22 6.93
C LYS A 179 -25.69 -4.69 6.53
N SER A 180 -24.60 -5.47 6.59
CA SER A 180 -24.61 -6.90 6.23
C SER A 180 -25.43 -7.71 7.23
N LYS A 181 -26.08 -8.78 6.73
CA LYS A 181 -26.88 -9.69 7.58
C LYS A 181 -25.99 -10.57 8.45
N GLY A 182 -26.50 -11.04 9.58
CA GLY A 182 -25.77 -11.70 10.66
C GLY A 182 -24.83 -12.85 10.24
N ALA A 183 -25.21 -13.66 9.23
CA ALA A 183 -24.35 -14.74 8.71
C ALA A 183 -23.05 -14.23 8.08
N ALA A 184 -23.11 -13.16 7.30
CA ALA A 184 -21.92 -12.54 6.70
C ALA A 184 -21.03 -11.83 7.75
N LYS A 185 -21.61 -11.36 8.86
CA LYS A 185 -20.84 -10.83 10.01
C LYS A 185 -20.11 -11.93 10.76
N ALA A 186 -20.75 -13.07 10.98
CA ALA A 186 -20.15 -14.20 11.67
C ALA A 186 -18.94 -14.75 10.90
N GLU A 187 -19.06 -14.94 9.57
CA GLU A 187 -17.96 -15.40 8.72
C GLU A 187 -16.74 -14.45 8.71
N LEU A 188 -16.99 -13.13 8.84
CA LEU A 188 -15.92 -12.13 8.93
C LEU A 188 -15.24 -12.13 10.30
N LEU A 189 -15.99 -12.40 11.38
CA LEU A 189 -15.47 -12.46 12.75
C LEU A 189 -14.75 -13.79 13.06
N GLU A 190 -15.11 -14.87 12.37
CA GLU A 190 -14.47 -16.18 12.53
C GLU A 190 -13.05 -16.25 11.92
N LYS A 191 -12.70 -15.27 11.07
CA LYS A 191 -11.40 -15.17 10.37
C LYS A 191 -10.47 -14.10 10.98
N LEU A 192 -10.88 -13.45 12.07
CA LEU A 192 -10.09 -12.53 12.90
C LEU A 192 -9.35 -13.28 14.01
#